data_7cc181bbf83c6a804475e30adbe4b3fe
#
_entry.id   7cc181bbf83c6a804475e30adbe4b3fe
#
_cell.length_a   1.000
_cell.length_b   1.000
_cell.length_c   1.000
_cell.angle_alpha   90.00
_cell.angle_beta   90.00
_cell.angle_gamma   90.00
#
_symmetry.space_group_name_H-M   'P 1'
#
loop_
_entity.id
_entity.type
_entity.pdbx_description
1 polymer ?
#
loop_
_entity_poly.entity_id
_entity_poly.type
_entity_poly.pdbx_seq_one_letter_code
_entity_poly.pdbx_strand_id
1 'polypeptide(L)'
;EIFYNEDVSTLFTAKIYEEINGSVIGYVFDEDNKPVSGATVETYSATTTTNDLGVFILKNIKMDKQGTYIRVKKAGYIIGSDRLYPDKSALHSYIKLLKDTQDKSFPSSLGGEIQMTGGGTITFEPNSIKQSNGEEYNGEVKLTARFIDPTSPSIGDEMPGGLIGIDFQGST
;
A
#
# COMPACT_ATOMS: atom_id res chain seq x y z
N GLU A 1 -15.18 -9.83 5.69
CA GLU A 1 -14.10 -10.83 5.58
C GLU A 1 -12.82 -10.04 5.44
N ILE A 2 -11.95 -10.09 6.44
CA ILE A 2 -10.66 -9.35 6.43
C ILE A 2 -9.68 -10.28 5.74
N PHE A 3 -9.26 -9.92 4.52
CA PHE A 3 -8.23 -10.66 3.80
C PHE A 3 -6.87 -10.39 4.44
N TYR A 4 -6.33 -11.40 5.09
CA TYR A 4 -4.97 -11.42 5.61
C TYR A 4 -3.99 -11.57 4.46
N ASN A 5 -2.94 -10.75 4.51
CA ASN A 5 -1.64 -10.85 3.85
C ASN A 5 -1.36 -12.20 3.14
N GLU A 6 -2.21 -12.57 2.22
CA GLU A 6 -1.77 -13.48 1.18
C GLU A 6 -0.79 -12.69 0.33
N ASP A 7 0.38 -13.24 0.16
CA ASP A 7 1.45 -12.74 -0.66
C ASP A 7 0.89 -11.96 -1.87
N VAL A 8 0.95 -10.64 -1.77
CA VAL A 8 0.44 -9.74 -2.83
C VAL A 8 1.13 -10.03 -4.18
N SER A 9 2.15 -10.91 -4.20
CA SER A 9 2.74 -11.43 -5.44
C SER A 9 1.71 -12.17 -6.28
N THR A 10 0.71 -12.80 -5.67
CA THR A 10 -0.37 -13.49 -6.41
C THR A 10 -1.39 -12.54 -7.04
N LEU A 11 -1.55 -11.35 -6.52
CA LEU A 11 -2.39 -10.32 -7.15
C LEU A 11 -1.75 -9.76 -8.43
N PHE A 12 -0.45 -9.94 -8.63
CA PHE A 12 0.26 -9.56 -9.85
C PHE A 12 0.19 -10.61 -10.98
N THR A 13 -0.42 -11.76 -10.75
CA THR A 13 -0.78 -12.72 -11.80
C THR A 13 -2.12 -12.40 -12.47
N ALA A 14 -2.60 -11.15 -12.34
CA ALA A 14 -3.75 -10.69 -13.08
C ALA A 14 -3.54 -10.94 -14.57
N LYS A 15 -4.50 -11.60 -15.20
CA LYS A 15 -4.49 -11.92 -16.61
C LYS A 15 -4.34 -10.63 -17.41
N ILE A 16 -3.20 -10.48 -18.07
CA ILE A 16 -2.97 -9.33 -18.97
C ILE A 16 -3.82 -9.54 -20.19
N TYR A 17 -4.76 -8.65 -20.43
CA TYR A 17 -5.70 -8.76 -21.54
C TYR A 17 -5.14 -8.17 -22.85
N GLU A 18 -4.45 -7.05 -22.77
CA GLU A 18 -3.82 -6.40 -23.92
C GLU A 18 -2.59 -5.60 -23.44
N GLU A 19 -1.41 -6.03 -23.88
CA GLU A 19 -0.17 -5.31 -23.57
C GLU A 19 0.06 -4.17 -24.54
N ILE A 20 0.43 -3.02 -23.99
CA ILE A 20 0.96 -1.88 -24.74
C ILE A 20 2.24 -1.40 -24.08
N ASN A 21 3.06 -0.67 -24.82
CA ASN A 21 4.23 0.01 -24.25
C ASN A 21 3.88 1.43 -23.83
N GLY A 22 4.33 1.82 -22.65
CA GLY A 22 4.12 3.15 -22.11
C GLY A 22 5.30 3.65 -21.30
N SER A 23 5.29 4.93 -20.97
CA SER A 23 6.27 5.52 -20.06
C SER A 23 5.54 6.30 -18.98
N VAL A 24 6.07 6.21 -17.77
CA VAL A 24 5.48 6.85 -16.59
C VAL A 24 6.53 7.74 -15.95
N ILE A 25 6.13 8.93 -15.60
CA ILE A 25 6.86 9.78 -14.67
C ILE A 25 6.01 9.94 -13.40
N GLY A 26 6.60 9.78 -12.23
CA GLY A 26 5.86 9.92 -11.01
C GLY A 26 6.66 10.53 -9.87
N TYR A 27 5.93 10.87 -8.82
CA TYR A 27 6.42 11.53 -7.63
C TYR A 27 5.97 10.75 -6.41
N VAL A 28 6.88 10.53 -5.46
CA VAL A 28 6.61 9.88 -4.19
C VAL A 28 6.93 10.86 -3.07
N PHE A 29 5.96 11.11 -2.20
CA PHE A 29 6.09 11.97 -1.03
C PHE A 29 5.45 11.33 0.18
N ASP A 30 5.83 11.80 1.36
CA ASP A 30 5.24 11.34 2.63
C ASP A 30 3.98 12.17 3.00
N GLU A 31 3.40 11.85 4.16
CA GLU A 31 2.24 12.55 4.70
C GLU A 31 2.50 14.03 5.02
N ASP A 32 3.76 14.43 5.21
CA ASP A 32 4.19 15.82 5.39
C ASP A 32 4.49 16.53 4.06
N ASN A 33 4.19 15.89 2.92
CA ASN A 33 4.50 16.34 1.55
C ASN A 33 6.02 16.50 1.29
N LYS A 34 6.86 15.76 2.02
CA LYS A 34 8.29 15.71 1.76
C LYS A 34 8.60 14.62 0.73
N PRO A 35 9.53 14.85 -0.21
CA PRO A 35 9.93 13.85 -1.19
C PRO A 35 10.54 12.62 -0.51
N VAL A 36 10.18 11.44 -0.97
CA VAL A 36 10.74 10.16 -0.48
C VAL A 36 11.79 9.65 -1.46
N SER A 37 13.06 9.83 -1.10
CA SER A 37 14.21 9.35 -1.88
C SER A 37 14.46 7.85 -1.68
N GLY A 38 14.94 7.17 -2.73
CA GLY A 38 15.33 5.76 -2.68
C GLY A 38 14.16 4.81 -2.37
N ALA A 39 12.92 5.19 -2.69
CA ALA A 39 11.78 4.30 -2.65
C ALA A 39 11.81 3.39 -3.89
N THR A 40 11.60 2.08 -3.69
CA THR A 40 11.49 1.12 -4.79
C THR A 40 10.11 1.21 -5.42
N VAL A 41 10.06 1.43 -6.71
CA VAL A 41 8.84 1.53 -7.52
C VAL A 41 8.77 0.33 -8.44
N GLU A 42 7.70 -0.45 -8.34
CA GLU A 42 7.53 -1.71 -9.05
C GLU A 42 6.24 -1.71 -9.87
N THR A 43 6.33 -2.29 -11.06
CA THR A 43 5.20 -2.77 -11.85
C THR A 43 5.40 -4.25 -12.13
N TYR A 44 4.45 -4.92 -12.78
CA TYR A 44 4.65 -6.33 -13.18
C TYR A 44 5.80 -6.51 -14.20
N SER A 45 6.22 -5.47 -14.90
CA SER A 45 7.21 -5.54 -15.99
C SER A 45 8.50 -4.79 -15.72
N ALA A 46 8.57 -3.94 -14.69
CA ALA A 46 9.72 -3.08 -14.46
C ALA A 46 9.85 -2.64 -13.00
N THR A 47 11.07 -2.30 -12.61
CA THR A 47 11.41 -1.74 -11.30
C THR A 47 12.35 -0.57 -11.47
N THR A 48 12.18 0.46 -10.65
CA THR A 48 13.09 1.62 -10.55
C THR A 48 13.12 2.14 -9.11
N THR A 49 13.88 3.19 -8.85
CA THR A 49 13.92 3.88 -7.56
C THR A 49 13.71 5.37 -7.72
N THR A 50 13.15 6.01 -6.70
CA THR A 50 13.03 7.46 -6.66
C THR A 50 14.38 8.12 -6.41
N ASN A 51 14.59 9.29 -7.02
CA ASN A 51 15.72 10.17 -6.75
C ASN A 51 15.51 11.04 -5.49
N ASP A 52 16.44 11.96 -5.19
CA ASP A 52 16.38 12.82 -4.00
C ASP A 52 15.19 13.79 -3.99
N LEU A 53 14.56 14.01 -5.11
CA LEU A 53 13.33 14.81 -5.25
C LEU A 53 12.06 13.95 -5.23
N GLY A 54 12.19 12.66 -4.89
CA GLY A 54 11.06 11.71 -4.89
C GLY A 54 10.56 11.36 -6.30
N VAL A 55 11.30 11.73 -7.36
CA VAL A 55 10.88 11.49 -8.74
C VAL A 55 11.35 10.11 -9.21
N PHE A 56 10.49 9.40 -9.91
CA PHE A 56 10.83 8.19 -10.65
C PHE A 56 10.41 8.27 -12.12
N ILE A 57 11.09 7.51 -12.95
CA ILE A 57 10.76 7.38 -14.38
C ILE A 57 10.83 5.90 -14.76
N LEU A 58 9.76 5.42 -15.35
CA LEU A 58 9.68 4.12 -16.00
C LEU A 58 9.53 4.35 -17.51
N LYS A 59 10.51 3.92 -18.30
CA LYS A 59 10.54 4.16 -19.75
C LYS A 59 10.24 2.89 -20.51
N ASN A 60 9.32 3.00 -21.48
CA ASN A 60 9.00 1.92 -22.42
C ASN A 60 8.72 0.58 -21.72
N ILE A 61 7.90 0.62 -20.66
CA ILE A 61 7.48 -0.54 -19.91
C ILE A 61 6.25 -1.18 -20.55
N LYS A 62 6.10 -2.48 -20.37
CA LYS A 62 4.86 -3.15 -20.71
C LYS A 62 3.78 -2.79 -19.71
N MET A 63 2.61 -2.47 -20.22
CA MET A 63 1.44 -2.06 -19.44
C MET A 63 0.21 -2.81 -19.93
N ASP A 64 -0.70 -3.12 -19.02
CA ASP A 64 -2.02 -3.61 -19.37
C ASP A 64 -2.90 -2.41 -19.76
N LYS A 65 -3.55 -2.47 -20.91
CA LYS A 65 -4.45 -1.43 -21.40
C LYS A 65 -5.64 -1.17 -20.46
N GLN A 66 -6.05 -2.19 -19.69
CA GLN A 66 -7.13 -2.08 -18.71
C GLN A 66 -6.66 -1.51 -17.36
N GLY A 67 -5.40 -1.18 -17.23
CA GLY A 67 -4.80 -0.57 -16.05
C GLY A 67 -3.61 -1.36 -15.51
N THR A 68 -2.54 -0.64 -15.24
CA THR A 68 -1.30 -1.18 -14.68
C THR A 68 -1.10 -0.65 -13.27
N TYR A 69 -0.91 -1.55 -12.32
CA TYR A 69 -0.60 -1.17 -10.95
C TYR A 69 0.88 -0.80 -10.81
N ILE A 70 1.10 0.31 -10.11
CA ILE A 70 2.40 0.70 -9.56
C ILE A 70 2.36 0.47 -8.07
N ARG A 71 3.40 -0.14 -7.53
CA ARG A 71 3.60 -0.33 -6.10
C ARG A 71 4.89 0.33 -5.66
N VAL A 72 4.84 1.04 -4.54
CA VAL A 72 5.99 1.75 -3.99
C VAL A 72 6.29 1.23 -2.59
N LYS A 73 7.55 0.84 -2.38
CA LYS A 73 8.06 0.32 -1.11
C LYS A 73 9.20 1.18 -0.60
N LYS A 74 9.16 1.50 0.68
CA LYS A 74 10.25 2.14 1.41
C LYS A 74 10.24 1.69 2.86
N ALA A 75 11.38 1.33 3.42
CA ALA A 75 11.47 0.99 4.85
C ALA A 75 10.96 2.16 5.71
N GLY A 76 10.14 1.86 6.72
CA GLY A 76 9.48 2.84 7.57
C GLY A 76 8.21 3.47 6.99
N TYR A 77 7.69 2.92 5.90
CA TYR A 77 6.43 3.35 5.28
C TYR A 77 5.55 2.16 4.92
N ILE A 78 4.26 2.36 5.02
CA ILE A 78 3.26 1.45 4.47
C ILE A 78 3.37 1.47 2.94
N ILE A 79 3.20 0.31 2.30
CA ILE A 79 3.27 0.19 0.84
C ILE A 79 2.22 1.08 0.19
N GLY A 80 2.66 1.97 -0.67
CA GLY A 80 1.78 2.78 -1.52
C GLY A 80 1.52 2.11 -2.87
N SER A 81 0.37 2.40 -3.47
CA SER A 81 0.04 1.93 -4.81
C SER A 81 -0.76 2.96 -5.59
N ASP A 82 -0.72 2.83 -6.91
CA ASP A 82 -1.52 3.60 -7.85
C ASP A 82 -1.88 2.71 -9.03
N ARG A 83 -2.98 3.01 -9.73
CA ARG A 83 -3.39 2.29 -10.93
C ARG A 83 -3.49 3.25 -12.09
N LEU A 84 -2.66 3.02 -13.10
CA LEU A 84 -2.57 3.84 -14.29
C LEU A 84 -3.32 3.20 -15.45
N TYR A 85 -4.09 4.02 -16.15
CA TYR A 85 -4.79 3.65 -17.36
C TYR A 85 -4.05 4.24 -18.56
N PRO A 86 -3.41 3.42 -19.41
CA PRO A 86 -2.56 3.89 -20.49
C PRO A 86 -3.37 4.32 -21.72
N ASP A 87 -4.23 5.31 -21.55
CA ASP A 87 -5.03 5.90 -22.63
C ASP A 87 -4.32 7.04 -23.38
N LYS A 88 -3.17 7.51 -22.85
CA LYS A 88 -2.44 8.68 -23.34
C LYS A 88 -0.92 8.48 -23.35
N SER A 89 -0.24 9.31 -24.12
CA SER A 89 1.19 9.20 -24.42
C SER A 89 2.15 9.42 -23.23
N ALA A 90 1.72 10.06 -22.16
CA ALA A 90 2.52 10.28 -20.96
C ALA A 90 1.64 10.12 -19.72
N LEU A 91 2.02 9.18 -18.86
CA LEU A 91 1.32 8.90 -17.63
C LEU A 91 2.04 9.56 -16.47
N HIS A 92 1.25 10.18 -15.61
CA HIS A 92 1.73 10.78 -14.37
C HIS A 92 1.16 10.01 -13.18
N SER A 93 2.02 9.75 -12.19
CA SER A 93 1.64 9.10 -10.94
C SER A 93 2.07 9.96 -9.75
N TYR A 94 1.20 10.10 -8.77
CA TYR A 94 1.47 10.82 -7.53
C TYR A 94 1.13 9.90 -6.36
N ILE A 95 2.17 9.41 -5.69
CA ILE A 95 1.98 8.39 -4.64
C ILE A 95 2.40 8.99 -3.30
N LYS A 96 1.48 9.01 -2.36
CA LYS A 96 1.74 9.39 -0.98
C LYS A 96 2.00 8.14 -0.15
N LEU A 97 3.15 8.09 0.51
CA LEU A 97 3.47 7.05 1.48
C LEU A 97 3.10 7.50 2.89
N LEU A 98 2.47 6.62 3.63
CA LEU A 98 2.15 6.82 5.04
C LEU A 98 3.25 6.18 5.88
N LYS A 99 3.71 6.87 6.93
CA LYS A 99 4.73 6.33 7.84
C LYS A 99 4.20 5.08 8.54
N ASP A 100 5.00 4.04 8.53
CA ASP A 100 4.77 2.83 9.31
C ASP A 100 5.32 3.06 10.72
N THR A 101 4.50 3.71 11.54
CA THR A 101 4.79 3.92 12.95
C THR A 101 3.92 2.99 13.77
N GLN A 102 4.55 2.15 14.60
CA GLN A 102 3.78 1.30 15.49
C GLN A 102 2.91 2.15 16.42
N ASP A 103 1.60 2.12 16.22
CA ASP A 103 0.65 2.93 16.98
C ASP A 103 0.23 2.26 18.27
N LYS A 104 0.15 0.92 18.28
CA LYS A 104 -0.21 0.12 19.45
C LYS A 104 0.33 -1.30 19.38
N SER A 105 0.58 -1.88 20.56
CA SER A 105 0.77 -3.32 20.67
C SER A 105 -0.11 -3.88 21.80
N PHE A 106 -0.53 -5.14 21.66
CA PHE A 106 -1.32 -5.86 22.64
C PHE A 106 -1.17 -7.38 22.47
N PRO A 107 -1.27 -8.16 23.57
CA PRO A 107 -1.35 -9.61 23.47
C PRO A 107 -2.62 -10.05 22.73
N SER A 108 -2.50 -10.94 21.75
CA SER A 108 -3.64 -11.42 20.98
C SER A 108 -4.72 -12.07 21.86
N SER A 109 -4.32 -12.68 22.96
CA SER A 109 -5.23 -13.30 23.94
C SER A 109 -6.13 -12.32 24.70
N LEU A 110 -5.75 -11.04 24.77
CA LEU A 110 -6.52 -10.00 25.44
C LEU A 110 -7.34 -9.15 24.46
N GLY A 111 -7.01 -9.23 23.16
CA GLY A 111 -7.55 -8.28 22.20
C GLY A 111 -7.04 -6.86 22.43
N GLY A 112 -7.58 -5.92 21.71
CA GLY A 112 -7.15 -4.52 21.82
C GLY A 112 -8.02 -3.56 21.05
N GLU A 113 -7.86 -2.29 21.34
CA GLU A 113 -8.55 -1.20 20.66
C GLU A 113 -7.52 -0.14 20.24
N ILE A 114 -7.65 0.38 19.03
CA ILE A 114 -6.87 1.49 18.52
C ILE A 114 -7.79 2.60 18.02
N GLN A 115 -7.53 3.81 18.46
CA GLN A 115 -8.16 4.99 17.88
C GLN A 115 -7.25 5.58 16.80
N MET A 116 -7.75 5.69 15.59
CA MET A 116 -6.99 6.22 14.46
C MET A 116 -7.00 7.74 14.46
N THR A 117 -5.85 8.32 14.17
CA THR A 117 -5.78 9.76 13.86
C THR A 117 -6.60 10.04 12.60
N GLY A 118 -7.52 10.99 12.69
CA GLY A 118 -8.44 11.34 11.60
C GLY A 118 -9.83 10.71 11.71
N GLY A 119 -10.03 9.76 12.62
CA GLY A 119 -11.34 9.21 12.98
C GLY A 119 -11.43 7.68 12.94
N GLY A 120 -12.37 7.18 13.68
CA GLY A 120 -12.67 5.74 13.76
C GLY A 120 -11.85 5.00 14.82
N THR A 121 -12.40 3.87 15.24
CA THR A 121 -11.81 2.96 16.22
C THR A 121 -11.82 1.56 15.64
N ILE A 122 -10.73 0.83 15.80
CA ILE A 122 -10.63 -0.58 15.45
C ILE A 122 -10.54 -1.37 16.74
N THR A 123 -11.41 -2.34 16.91
CA THR A 123 -11.43 -3.23 18.08
C THR A 123 -11.12 -4.66 17.64
N PHE A 124 -10.20 -5.30 18.32
CA PHE A 124 -9.86 -6.70 18.16
C PHE A 124 -10.34 -7.47 19.38
N GLU A 125 -11.22 -8.42 19.14
CA GLU A 125 -11.70 -9.31 20.21
C GLU A 125 -10.56 -10.25 20.67
N PRO A 126 -10.59 -10.70 21.92
CA PRO A 126 -9.65 -11.70 22.42
C PRO A 126 -9.62 -12.94 21.53
N ASN A 127 -8.41 -13.43 21.21
CA ASN A 127 -8.17 -14.62 20.38
C ASN A 127 -8.77 -14.55 18.95
N SER A 128 -9.08 -13.37 18.45
CA SER A 128 -9.64 -13.17 17.09
C SER A 128 -8.62 -13.32 15.98
N ILE A 129 -7.32 -13.23 16.31
CA ILE A 129 -6.24 -13.25 15.32
C ILE A 129 -5.79 -14.68 15.07
N LYS A 130 -5.76 -15.06 13.80
CA LYS A 130 -5.38 -16.41 13.35
C LYS A 130 -4.09 -16.33 12.51
N GLN A 131 -3.32 -17.39 12.53
CA GLN A 131 -2.22 -17.64 11.61
C GLN A 131 -2.77 -18.08 10.25
N SER A 132 -1.93 -18.03 9.21
CA SER A 132 -2.31 -18.47 7.85
C SER A 132 -2.78 -19.92 7.76
N ASN A 133 -2.36 -20.78 8.70
CA ASN A 133 -2.81 -22.16 8.83
C ASN A 133 -4.16 -22.31 9.59
N GLY A 134 -4.78 -21.20 10.04
CA GLY A 134 -6.03 -21.16 10.78
C GLY A 134 -5.90 -21.33 12.30
N GLU A 135 -4.70 -21.58 12.83
CA GLU A 135 -4.45 -21.68 14.25
C GLU A 135 -4.49 -20.30 14.93
N GLU A 136 -4.76 -20.28 16.24
CA GLU A 136 -4.75 -19.03 17.01
C GLU A 136 -3.33 -18.46 17.10
N TYR A 137 -3.21 -17.16 16.86
CA TYR A 137 -1.96 -16.46 17.10
C TYR A 137 -1.86 -16.09 18.57
N ASN A 138 -0.87 -16.64 19.27
CA ASN A 138 -0.66 -16.45 20.72
C ASN A 138 0.53 -15.51 21.01
N GLY A 139 0.72 -14.49 20.19
CA GLY A 139 1.82 -13.55 20.32
C GLY A 139 1.38 -12.12 20.63
N GLU A 140 2.36 -11.22 20.66
CA GLU A 140 2.11 -9.79 20.72
C GLU A 140 1.77 -9.28 19.32
N VAL A 141 0.63 -8.62 19.21
CA VAL A 141 0.18 -7.95 17.99
C VAL A 141 0.73 -6.55 17.98
N LYS A 142 1.48 -6.19 16.95
CA LYS A 142 1.93 -4.83 16.68
C LYS A 142 1.11 -4.28 15.54
N LEU A 143 0.49 -3.14 15.76
CA LEU A 143 -0.48 -2.59 14.82
C LEU A 143 -0.11 -1.17 14.43
N THR A 144 -0.10 -0.92 13.13
CA THR A 144 -0.13 0.41 12.53
C THR A 144 -1.46 0.59 11.82
N ALA A 145 -2.20 1.63 12.16
CA ALA A 145 -3.47 1.92 11.51
C ALA A 145 -3.55 3.40 11.12
N ARG A 146 -3.97 3.65 9.89
CA ARG A 146 -4.16 5.00 9.34
C ARG A 146 -5.55 5.13 8.74
N PHE A 147 -6.25 6.18 9.15
CA PHE A 147 -7.44 6.60 8.43
C PHE A 147 -7.02 7.40 7.20
N ILE A 148 -7.47 6.98 6.03
CA ILE A 148 -7.24 7.69 4.78
C ILE A 148 -8.55 8.37 4.38
N ASP A 149 -8.53 9.70 4.33
CA ASP A 149 -9.70 10.47 3.89
C ASP A 149 -9.96 10.18 2.39
N PRO A 150 -11.12 9.62 2.05
CA PRO A 150 -11.47 9.31 0.67
C PRO A 150 -11.60 10.55 -0.23
N THR A 151 -11.70 11.73 0.35
CA THR A 151 -11.71 12.99 -0.40
C THR A 151 -10.32 13.54 -0.67
N SER A 152 -9.28 12.90 -0.13
CA SER A 152 -7.90 13.31 -0.37
C SER A 152 -7.50 13.05 -1.83
N PRO A 153 -7.03 14.06 -2.57
CA PRO A 153 -6.66 13.91 -3.98
C PRO A 153 -5.47 12.98 -4.22
N SER A 154 -4.83 12.49 -3.16
CA SER A 154 -3.72 11.54 -3.21
C SER A 154 -4.16 10.07 -3.23
N ILE A 155 -5.45 9.80 -3.14
CA ILE A 155 -6.06 8.48 -3.27
C ILE A 155 -6.83 8.53 -4.58
N GLY A 156 -6.40 7.76 -5.58
CA GLY A 156 -7.01 7.82 -6.92
C GLY A 156 -8.53 7.68 -6.90
N ASP A 157 -9.19 8.14 -7.94
CA ASP A 157 -10.63 8.34 -8.11
C ASP A 157 -11.53 7.10 -7.87
N GLU A 158 -10.95 5.94 -7.54
CA GLU A 158 -11.68 4.66 -7.50
C GLU A 158 -11.90 4.06 -6.11
N MET A 159 -11.63 4.78 -5.01
CA MET A 159 -11.87 4.23 -3.67
C MET A 159 -13.16 4.77 -3.05
N PRO A 160 -14.24 3.99 -3.03
CA PRO A 160 -15.44 4.34 -2.26
C PRO A 160 -15.20 4.06 -0.77
N GLY A 161 -15.24 5.09 0.04
CA GLY A 161 -15.14 4.98 1.50
C GLY A 161 -13.72 5.13 2.05
N GLY A 162 -13.61 5.34 3.36
CA GLY A 162 -12.31 5.44 4.03
C GLY A 162 -11.52 4.14 3.93
N LEU A 163 -10.26 4.23 3.53
CA LEU A 163 -9.36 3.09 3.52
C LEU A 163 -8.64 3.01 4.87
N ILE A 164 -8.57 1.82 5.42
CA ILE A 164 -7.78 1.51 6.61
C ILE A 164 -6.58 0.71 6.15
N GLY A 165 -5.38 1.29 6.24
CA GLY A 165 -4.14 0.55 6.13
C GLY A 165 -3.83 -0.12 7.47
N ILE A 166 -3.84 -1.44 7.51
CA ILE A 166 -3.42 -2.22 8.68
C ILE A 166 -2.17 -2.99 8.27
N ASP A 167 -1.08 -2.76 8.99
CA ASP A 167 0.12 -3.60 8.88
C ASP A 167 0.30 -4.39 10.17
N PHE A 168 0.38 -5.71 10.02
CA PHE A 168 0.69 -6.63 11.11
C PHE A 168 2.16 -6.98 11.05
N GLN A 169 2.96 -6.43 11.93
CA GLN A 169 4.32 -6.89 12.15
C GLN A 169 4.29 -8.15 13.01
N GLY A 170 4.10 -9.30 12.37
CA GLY A 170 4.29 -10.59 12.98
C GLY A 170 5.79 -10.86 13.13
N SER A 171 6.25 -11.25 14.32
CA SER A 171 7.56 -11.89 14.46
C SER A 171 7.54 -13.22 13.73
N THR A 172 8.45 -13.41 12.79
CA THR A 172 8.81 -14.72 12.20
C THR A 172 9.27 -15.70 13.26
#